data_31a5042b5f40123a4175afbd5edd6388
#
_entry.id   31a5042b5f40123a4175afbd5edd6388
#
_cell.length_a   1.000
_cell.length_b   1.000
_cell.length_c   1.000
_cell.angle_alpha   90.00
_cell.angle_beta   90.00
_cell.angle_gamma   90.00
#
_symmetry.space_group_name_H-M   'P 1'
#
loop_
_entity.id
_entity.type
_entity.pdbx_description
1 polymer ?
#
loop_
_entity_poly.entity_id
_entity_poly.type
_entity_poly.pdbx_seq_one_letter_code
_entity_poly.pdbx_strand_id
1 'polypeptide(L)'
;MNQSELKYFRDNWKPDYDKFIHSGWKLLEKFSTNDAILDIGCGYNLFKKHLGDQVYGIDPANSSADEVVSWEDFTAKKNFNVYLCLGSLNFGTYEQVDSQVHKLAESTHKGDRIYWRQNPGTADHPWKGVEQV
;
A
#
# COMPACT_ATOMS: atom_id res chain seq x y z
N MET A 1 10.21 -0.31 7.37
CA MET A 1 9.86 0.85 8.24
C MET A 1 10.59 0.75 9.57
N ASN A 2 11.04 1.89 10.09
CA ASN A 2 11.58 1.96 11.43
C ASN A 2 10.47 2.05 12.49
N GLN A 3 10.83 1.98 13.78
CA GLN A 3 9.86 1.99 14.88
C GLN A 3 9.08 3.31 14.98
N SER A 4 9.70 4.43 14.64
CA SER A 4 9.04 5.74 14.65
C SER A 4 7.97 5.82 13.56
N GLU A 5 8.24 5.28 12.38
CA GLU A 5 7.28 5.21 11.27
C GLU A 5 6.10 4.31 11.63
N LEU A 6 6.37 3.12 12.14
CA LEU A 6 5.32 2.20 12.58
C LEU A 6 4.43 2.83 13.65
N LYS A 7 5.04 3.51 14.62
CA LYS A 7 4.30 4.22 15.67
C LYS A 7 3.42 5.32 15.08
N TYR A 8 3.96 6.12 14.18
CA TYR A 8 3.19 7.18 13.52
C TYR A 8 1.98 6.61 12.78
N PHE A 9 2.17 5.61 11.95
CA PHE A 9 1.07 5.04 11.15
C PHE A 9 0.04 4.31 12.01
N ARG A 10 0.44 3.72 13.11
CA ARG A 10 -0.49 3.08 14.05
C ARG A 10 -1.29 4.10 14.86
N ASP A 11 -0.64 5.13 15.38
CA ASP A 11 -1.21 5.98 16.43
C ASP A 11 -1.71 7.33 15.92
N ASN A 12 -1.13 7.87 14.86
CA ASN A 12 -1.37 9.25 14.42
C ASN A 12 -1.94 9.36 13.01
N TRP A 13 -1.59 8.46 12.12
CA TRP A 13 -2.05 8.55 10.73
C TRP A 13 -3.54 8.25 10.63
N LYS A 14 -4.21 9.05 9.80
CA LYS A 14 -5.61 8.83 9.41
C LYS A 14 -5.72 8.97 7.90
N PRO A 15 -6.60 8.18 7.26
CA PRO A 15 -6.84 8.33 5.82
C PRO A 15 -7.44 9.69 5.51
N ASP A 16 -7.01 10.25 4.40
CA ASP A 16 -7.66 11.43 3.82
C ASP A 16 -8.86 10.94 3.00
N TYR A 17 -10.05 11.07 3.55
CA TYR A 17 -11.27 10.62 2.90
C TYR A 17 -11.56 11.39 1.61
N ASP A 18 -11.15 12.67 1.53
CA ASP A 18 -11.33 13.44 0.30
C ASP A 18 -10.47 12.89 -0.82
N LYS A 19 -9.21 12.55 -0.54
CA LYS A 19 -8.32 11.90 -1.52
C LYS A 19 -8.83 10.53 -1.92
N PHE A 20 -9.33 9.76 -0.96
CA PHE A 20 -9.94 8.46 -1.27
C PHE A 20 -11.17 8.63 -2.14
N ILE A 21 -12.09 9.51 -1.78
CA ILE A 21 -13.31 9.78 -2.55
C ILE A 21 -12.96 10.19 -3.98
N HIS A 22 -12.03 11.12 -4.17
CA HIS A 22 -11.68 11.61 -5.49
C HIS A 22 -10.78 10.69 -6.30
N SER A 23 -9.85 10.00 -5.67
CA SER A 23 -8.88 9.12 -6.34
C SER A 23 -9.30 7.67 -6.30
N GLY A 24 -9.79 7.19 -5.16
CA GLY A 24 -10.17 5.81 -4.95
C GLY A 24 -11.38 5.38 -5.77
N TRP A 25 -12.41 6.23 -5.85
CA TRP A 25 -13.60 5.93 -6.65
C TRP A 25 -13.30 5.75 -8.13
N LYS A 26 -12.38 6.53 -8.68
CA LYS A 26 -11.95 6.35 -10.07
C LYS A 26 -11.25 5.02 -10.29
N LEU A 27 -10.48 4.55 -9.32
CA LEU A 27 -9.83 3.25 -9.40
C LEU A 27 -10.84 2.10 -9.29
N LEU A 28 -11.90 2.26 -8.51
CA LEU A 28 -12.94 1.23 -8.40
C LEU A 28 -13.55 0.85 -9.76
N GLU A 29 -13.67 1.81 -10.66
CA GLU A 29 -14.16 1.58 -12.03
C GLU A 29 -13.21 0.73 -12.89
N LYS A 30 -11.94 0.62 -12.48
CA LYS A 30 -10.91 -0.12 -13.24
C LYS A 30 -10.91 -1.61 -12.95
N PHE A 31 -11.61 -2.05 -11.93
CA PHE A 31 -11.54 -3.44 -11.46
C PHE A 31 -12.78 -4.23 -11.87
N SER A 32 -12.57 -5.46 -12.30
CA SER A 32 -13.64 -6.42 -12.51
C SER A 32 -13.80 -7.33 -11.29
N THR A 33 -14.93 -8.02 -11.19
CA THR A 33 -15.18 -8.99 -10.13
C THR A 33 -14.24 -10.19 -10.16
N ASN A 34 -13.54 -10.41 -11.27
CA ASN A 34 -12.55 -11.48 -11.44
C ASN A 34 -11.13 -11.06 -11.02
N ASP A 35 -10.92 -9.79 -10.74
CA ASP A 35 -9.61 -9.32 -10.30
C ASP A 35 -9.29 -9.79 -8.88
N ALA A 36 -8.07 -10.28 -8.68
CA ALA A 36 -7.50 -10.56 -7.38
C ALA A 36 -6.51 -9.45 -7.02
N ILE A 37 -6.85 -8.65 -6.04
CA ILE A 37 -6.19 -7.37 -5.76
C ILE A 37 -5.39 -7.48 -4.47
N LEU A 38 -4.10 -7.16 -4.53
CA LEU A 38 -3.26 -6.96 -3.36
C LEU A 38 -3.11 -5.46 -3.11
N ASP A 39 -3.59 -5.00 -1.95
CA ASP A 39 -3.46 -3.61 -1.52
C ASP A 39 -2.29 -3.49 -0.54
N ILE A 40 -1.17 -3.00 -1.04
CA ILE A 40 0.10 -2.87 -0.30
C ILE A 40 0.11 -1.54 0.44
N GLY A 41 0.14 -1.61 1.76
CA GLY A 41 -0.02 -0.44 2.62
C GLY A 41 -1.47 0.02 2.63
N CYS A 42 -2.37 -0.90 2.91
CA CYS A 42 -3.82 -0.68 2.79
C CYS A 42 -4.38 0.30 3.83
N GLY A 43 -3.62 0.64 4.88
CA GLY A 43 -4.10 1.48 5.94
C GLY A 43 -5.39 0.90 6.55
N TYR A 44 -6.48 1.66 6.50
CA TYR A 44 -7.77 1.24 7.02
C TYR A 44 -8.53 0.24 6.13
N ASN A 45 -7.87 -0.27 5.10
CA ASN A 45 -8.39 -1.30 4.21
C ASN A 45 -9.68 -0.89 3.49
N LEU A 46 -9.71 0.34 3.00
CA LEU A 46 -10.93 0.94 2.43
C LEU A 46 -11.34 0.28 1.10
N PHE A 47 -10.39 -0.13 0.27
CA PHE A 47 -10.72 -0.85 -0.97
C PHE A 47 -11.43 -2.16 -0.69
N LYS A 48 -11.01 -2.88 0.34
CA LYS A 48 -11.69 -4.10 0.77
C LYS A 48 -13.12 -3.82 1.23
N LYS A 49 -13.34 -2.71 1.92
CA LYS A 49 -14.69 -2.32 2.36
C LYS A 49 -15.65 -2.11 1.18
N HIS A 50 -15.12 -1.67 0.03
CA HIS A 50 -15.92 -1.45 -1.18
C HIS A 50 -16.02 -2.69 -2.07
N LEU A 51 -14.95 -3.46 -2.20
CA LEU A 51 -14.82 -4.54 -3.18
C LEU A 51 -14.91 -5.95 -2.58
N GLY A 52 -14.85 -6.07 -1.25
CA GLY A 52 -14.99 -7.35 -0.58
C GLY A 52 -13.76 -8.26 -0.72
N ASP A 53 -14.02 -9.56 -0.81
CA ASP A 53 -12.98 -10.61 -0.71
C ASP A 53 -12.01 -10.68 -1.88
N GLN A 54 -12.27 -9.97 -2.97
CA GLN A 54 -11.31 -9.86 -4.06
C GLN A 54 -10.08 -9.00 -3.69
N VAL A 55 -10.15 -8.26 -2.58
CA VAL A 55 -9.03 -7.46 -2.06
C VAL A 55 -8.41 -8.15 -0.86
N TYR A 56 -7.09 -8.25 -0.87
CA TYR A 56 -6.28 -8.64 0.28
C TYR A 56 -5.39 -7.47 0.65
N GLY A 57 -5.64 -6.86 1.79
CA GLY A 57 -4.90 -5.70 2.28
C GLY A 57 -3.81 -6.09 3.26
N ILE A 58 -2.61 -5.59 3.05
CA ILE A 58 -1.49 -5.71 3.99
C ILE A 58 -1.03 -4.34 4.45
N ASP A 59 -0.66 -4.24 5.72
CA ASP A 59 -0.14 -3.01 6.31
C ASP A 59 0.71 -3.34 7.52
N PRO A 60 1.90 -2.75 7.68
CA PRO A 60 2.77 -3.10 8.80
C PRO A 60 2.31 -2.54 10.15
N ALA A 61 1.38 -1.59 10.16
CA ALA A 61 1.01 -0.85 11.36
C ALA A 61 -0.48 -0.91 11.70
N ASN A 62 -1.35 -1.15 10.73
CA ASN A 62 -2.78 -0.99 10.90
C ASN A 62 -3.50 -2.33 11.08
N SER A 63 -4.23 -2.46 12.17
CA SER A 63 -4.99 -3.69 12.50
C SER A 63 -6.20 -3.94 11.61
N SER A 64 -6.61 -2.99 10.77
CA SER A 64 -7.68 -3.19 9.79
C SER A 64 -7.23 -4.00 8.58
N ALA A 65 -5.92 -4.21 8.41
CA ALA A 65 -5.38 -5.05 7.35
C ALA A 65 -5.82 -6.52 7.51
N ASP A 66 -5.90 -7.23 6.39
CA ASP A 66 -6.10 -8.69 6.44
C ASP A 66 -4.90 -9.38 7.07
N GLU A 67 -3.70 -8.84 6.83
CA GLU A 67 -2.48 -9.29 7.47
C GLU A 67 -1.64 -8.08 7.89
N VAL A 68 -1.27 -8.03 9.17
CA VAL A 68 -0.40 -6.98 9.69
C VAL A 68 1.04 -7.40 9.43
N VAL A 69 1.56 -6.97 8.29
CA VAL A 69 2.89 -7.37 7.80
C VAL A 69 3.43 -6.30 6.86
N SER A 70 4.73 -6.11 6.84
CA SER A 70 5.38 -5.24 5.86
C SER A 70 5.42 -5.91 4.48
N TRP A 71 5.55 -5.10 3.43
CA TRP A 71 5.73 -5.65 2.09
C TRP A 71 6.97 -6.53 1.98
N GLU A 72 8.06 -6.15 2.64
CA GLU A 72 9.31 -6.91 2.64
C GLU A 72 9.16 -8.32 3.23
N ASP A 73 8.30 -8.46 4.25
CA ASP A 73 8.10 -9.72 4.95
C ASP A 73 6.89 -10.51 4.44
N PHE A 74 6.09 -9.91 3.59
CA PHE A 74 4.90 -10.56 3.04
C PHE A 74 5.26 -11.68 2.07
N THR A 75 4.59 -12.81 2.24
CA THR A 75 4.65 -13.94 1.31
C THR A 75 3.26 -14.26 0.80
N ALA A 76 3.05 -14.13 -0.50
CA ALA A 76 1.76 -14.39 -1.11
C ALA A 76 1.42 -15.89 -1.07
N LYS A 77 0.20 -16.20 -0.63
CA LYS A 77 -0.35 -17.56 -0.61
C LYS A 77 -1.28 -17.83 -1.79
N LYS A 78 -1.54 -16.83 -2.59
CA LYS A 78 -2.34 -16.91 -3.81
C LYS A 78 -1.79 -15.94 -4.86
N ASN A 79 -2.25 -16.09 -6.10
CA ASN A 79 -1.87 -15.18 -7.17
C ASN A 79 -2.75 -13.94 -7.15
N PHE A 80 -2.14 -12.78 -7.40
CA PHE A 80 -2.81 -11.52 -7.62
C PHE A 80 -2.54 -11.07 -9.06
N ASN A 81 -3.50 -10.39 -9.67
CA ASN A 81 -3.33 -9.78 -10.99
C ASN A 81 -3.43 -8.25 -10.95
N VAL A 82 -3.73 -7.68 -9.79
CA VAL A 82 -3.76 -6.24 -9.55
C VAL A 82 -3.01 -5.94 -8.26
N TYR A 83 -2.15 -4.93 -8.32
CA TYR A 83 -1.38 -4.47 -7.18
C TYR A 83 -1.64 -2.98 -6.98
N LEU A 84 -2.01 -2.60 -5.77
CA LEU A 84 -2.19 -1.20 -5.38
C LEU A 84 -1.04 -0.78 -4.48
N CYS A 85 -0.35 0.30 -4.87
CA CYS A 85 0.74 0.91 -4.12
C CYS A 85 0.48 2.41 -4.02
N LEU A 86 -0.51 2.79 -3.24
CA LEU A 86 -1.03 4.15 -3.23
C LEU A 86 -0.42 4.97 -2.09
N GLY A 87 0.80 5.44 -2.31
CA GLY A 87 1.55 6.22 -1.31
C GLY A 87 2.13 5.36 -0.19
N SER A 88 2.44 4.10 -0.46
CA SER A 88 2.89 3.14 0.54
C SER A 88 4.35 2.70 0.41
N LEU A 89 4.90 2.73 -0.79
CA LEU A 89 6.27 2.27 -1.05
C LEU A 89 7.23 3.44 -1.26
N ASN A 90 7.18 4.41 -0.39
CA ASN A 90 8.03 5.60 -0.43
C ASN A 90 8.65 5.94 0.94
N PHE A 91 8.54 5.05 1.91
CA PHE A 91 9.07 5.24 3.26
C PHE A 91 10.33 4.42 3.47
N GLY A 92 11.28 5.01 4.17
CA GLY A 92 12.56 4.41 4.46
C GLY A 92 13.70 5.04 3.66
N THR A 93 14.85 4.39 3.67
CA THR A 93 16.01 4.82 2.88
C THR A 93 15.80 4.51 1.40
N TYR A 94 16.63 5.12 0.55
CA TYR A 94 16.62 4.83 -0.90
C TYR A 94 16.78 3.33 -1.17
N GLU A 95 17.69 2.67 -0.47
CA GLU A 95 17.98 1.24 -0.64
C GLU A 95 16.77 0.38 -0.24
N GLN A 96 16.07 0.78 0.82
CA GLN A 96 14.85 0.08 1.25
C GLN A 96 13.73 0.22 0.23
N VAL A 97 13.50 1.42 -0.29
CA VAL A 97 12.49 1.66 -1.33
C VAL A 97 12.85 0.93 -2.61
N ASP A 98 14.11 0.97 -3.03
CA ASP A 98 14.59 0.24 -4.21
C ASP A 98 14.34 -1.26 -4.08
N SER A 99 14.64 -1.84 -2.93
CA SER A 99 14.36 -3.26 -2.64
C SER A 99 12.86 -3.59 -2.72
N GLN A 100 12.02 -2.71 -2.19
CA GLN A 100 10.55 -2.87 -2.24
C GLN A 100 10.04 -2.85 -3.68
N VAL A 101 10.54 -1.95 -4.51
CA VAL A 101 10.19 -1.85 -5.93
C VAL A 101 10.64 -3.09 -6.70
N HIS A 102 11.85 -3.59 -6.44
CA HIS A 102 12.34 -4.81 -7.05
C HIS A 102 11.49 -6.03 -6.68
N LYS A 103 11.10 -6.16 -5.42
CA LYS A 103 10.20 -7.23 -4.99
C LYS A 103 8.85 -7.16 -5.71
N LEU A 104 8.31 -5.96 -5.89
CA LEU A 104 7.06 -5.77 -6.62
C LEU A 104 7.22 -6.22 -8.08
N ALA A 105 8.28 -5.81 -8.74
CA ALA A 105 8.56 -6.21 -10.12
C ALA A 105 8.71 -7.73 -10.26
N GLU A 106 9.40 -8.37 -9.33
CA GLU A 106 9.58 -9.84 -9.32
C GLU A 106 8.29 -10.60 -9.01
N SER A 107 7.37 -9.97 -8.29
CA SER A 107 6.10 -10.59 -7.89
C SER A 107 5.05 -10.56 -8.99
N THR A 108 5.21 -9.70 -9.99
CA THR A 108 4.23 -9.50 -11.06
C THR A 108 4.54 -10.36 -12.28
N HIS A 109 3.49 -10.69 -13.03
CA HIS A 109 3.57 -11.45 -14.27
C HIS A 109 3.05 -10.59 -15.44
N LYS A 110 3.37 -11.00 -16.65
CA LYS A 110 2.88 -10.32 -17.85
C LYS A 110 1.34 -10.23 -17.83
N GLY A 111 0.83 -9.03 -18.01
CA GLY A 111 -0.61 -8.75 -17.99
C GLY A 111 -1.13 -8.29 -16.64
N ASP A 112 -0.37 -8.45 -15.57
CA ASP A 112 -0.74 -7.89 -14.27
C ASP A 112 -0.71 -6.37 -14.34
N ARG A 113 -1.55 -5.73 -13.51
CA ARG A 113 -1.65 -4.27 -13.46
C ARG A 113 -1.19 -3.77 -12.11
N ILE A 114 -0.39 -2.70 -12.13
CA ILE A 114 0.08 -2.00 -10.95
C ILE A 114 -0.47 -0.58 -11.00
N TYR A 115 -1.20 -0.19 -9.96
CA TYR A 115 -1.63 1.20 -9.77
C TYR A 115 -0.75 1.81 -8.70
N TRP A 116 0.05 2.79 -9.13
CA TRP A 116 1.05 3.42 -8.29
C TRP A 116 0.75 4.90 -8.09
N ARG A 117 0.80 5.33 -6.86
CA ARG A 117 0.82 6.75 -6.51
C ARG A 117 2.01 7.01 -5.59
N GLN A 118 2.83 7.96 -5.98
CA GLN A 118 3.93 8.43 -5.17
C GLN A 118 3.57 9.78 -4.57
N ASN A 119 3.84 9.96 -3.29
CA ASN A 119 3.75 11.28 -2.71
C ASN A 119 4.90 12.13 -3.25
N PRO A 120 4.67 13.43 -3.57
CA PRO A 120 5.76 14.30 -4.02
C PRO A 120 6.85 14.30 -2.95
N GLY A 121 8.09 14.06 -3.38
CA GLY A 121 9.23 14.06 -2.49
C GLY A 121 9.47 15.44 -1.90
N THR A 122 8.90 15.69 -0.75
CA THR A 122 9.40 16.72 0.14
C THR A 122 10.34 16.02 1.11
N ALA A 123 11.52 16.55 1.28
CA ALA A 123 12.54 15.96 2.12
C ALA A 123 12.08 15.70 3.57
N ASP A 124 11.03 16.38 4.01
CA ASP A 124 10.60 16.34 5.40
C ASP A 124 9.16 15.87 5.52
N HIS A 125 8.97 14.71 6.14
CA HIS A 125 7.67 14.31 6.65
C HIS A 125 7.35 15.17 7.89
N PRO A 126 6.07 15.61 8.09
CA PRO A 126 5.69 16.43 9.24
C PRO A 126 5.96 15.76 10.60
N TRP A 127 6.09 14.46 10.62
CA TRP A 127 6.42 13.70 11.83
C TRP A 127 7.90 13.34 11.86
N LYS A 128 8.61 13.76 12.93
CA LYS A 128 10.02 13.46 13.10
C LYS A 128 10.29 11.95 13.17
N GLY A 129 11.31 11.51 12.46
CA GLY A 129 11.70 10.11 12.42
C GLY A 129 11.00 9.27 11.34
N VAL A 130 10.18 9.89 10.51
CA VAL A 130 9.63 9.27 9.32
C VAL A 130 10.46 9.70 8.11
N GLU A 131 11.12 8.76 7.50
CA GLU A 131 11.89 8.96 6.27
C GLU A 131 11.03 8.59 5.05
N GLN A 132 11.13 9.37 3.99
CA GLN A 132 10.47 9.07 2.72
C GLN A 132 11.33 9.51 1.54
N VAL A 133 11.18 8.83 0.44
CA VAL A 133 11.89 9.09 -0.81
C VAL A 133 10.94 9.70 -1.83
#